data_cc0475e456b169976db8a1f460828898
#
_entry.id   cc0475e456b169976db8a1f460828898
#
_cell.length_a   1.000
_cell.length_b   1.000
_cell.length_c   1.000
_cell.angle_alpha   90.00
_cell.angle_beta   90.00
_cell.angle_gamma   90.00
#
_symmetry.space_group_name_H-M   'P 1'
#
loop_
_entity.id
_entity.type
_entity.pdbx_description
1 polymer ?
#
loop_
_entity_poly.entity_id
_entity_poly.type
_entity_poly.pdbx_seq_one_letter_code
_entity_poly.pdbx_strand_id
1 'polypeptide(L)'
;MDMETAYKLARQAIETTYRGIANVYQYGSAVDEHGIQREGETLAMQDVPCKVSFESHDTTSQTETANSLTQKIRLFVAPDCVIDAGSKVEVVQDSTTTNYKSTGQAATYPTHREYELELFNGWA
;
A
#
# COMPACT_ATOMS: atom_id res chain seq x y z
N MET A 1 -32.70 -1.43 4.46
CA MET A 1 -31.33 -1.92 4.29
C MET A 1 -30.59 -1.69 5.61
N ASP A 2 -30.02 -2.72 6.17
CA ASP A 2 -29.25 -2.57 7.39
C ASP A 2 -27.84 -2.06 7.09
N MET A 3 -27.11 -1.69 8.13
CA MET A 3 -25.78 -1.11 7.97
C MET A 3 -24.80 -2.10 7.37
N GLU A 4 -24.93 -3.35 7.74
CA GLU A 4 -24.03 -4.39 7.23
C GLU A 4 -24.18 -4.56 5.72
N THR A 5 -25.41 -4.60 5.25
CA THR A 5 -25.69 -4.70 3.80
C THR A 5 -25.23 -3.44 3.08
N ALA A 6 -25.43 -2.27 3.68
CA ALA A 6 -24.99 -1.02 3.09
C ALA A 6 -23.46 -0.97 2.95
N TYR A 7 -22.73 -1.40 3.97
CA TYR A 7 -21.27 -1.46 3.89
C TYR A 7 -20.79 -2.45 2.85
N LYS A 8 -21.45 -3.58 2.73
CA LYS A 8 -21.08 -4.58 1.73
C LYS A 8 -21.23 -4.02 0.31
N LEU A 9 -22.31 -3.34 0.04
CA LEU A 9 -22.55 -2.71 -1.26
C LEU A 9 -21.55 -1.60 -1.53
N ALA A 10 -21.27 -0.78 -0.51
CA ALA A 10 -20.30 0.30 -0.65
C ALA A 10 -18.88 -0.26 -0.89
N ARG A 11 -18.53 -1.33 -0.21
CA ARG A 11 -17.25 -2.01 -0.42
C ARG A 11 -17.12 -2.52 -1.85
N GLN A 12 -18.15 -3.17 -2.36
CA GLN A 12 -18.16 -3.66 -3.73
C GLN A 12 -17.97 -2.52 -4.72
N ALA A 13 -18.64 -1.39 -4.49
CA ALA A 13 -18.52 -0.24 -5.36
C ALA A 13 -17.09 0.32 -5.36
N ILE A 14 -16.47 0.43 -4.19
CA ILE A 14 -15.10 0.90 -4.07
C ILE A 14 -14.14 -0.06 -4.77
N GLU A 15 -14.33 -1.35 -4.58
CA GLU A 15 -13.42 -2.35 -5.14
C GLU A 15 -13.49 -2.43 -6.66
N THR A 16 -14.57 -1.96 -7.28
CA THR A 16 -14.60 -1.86 -8.74
C THR A 16 -13.62 -0.82 -9.27
N THR A 17 -13.12 0.09 -8.43
CA THR A 17 -12.13 1.07 -8.83
C THR A 17 -10.70 0.55 -8.70
N TYR A 18 -10.51 -0.62 -8.12
CA TYR A 18 -9.18 -1.20 -7.92
C TYR A 18 -8.67 -1.75 -9.24
N ARG A 19 -7.69 -1.08 -9.81
CA ARG A 19 -7.09 -1.48 -11.08
C ARG A 19 -5.65 -1.91 -10.94
N GLY A 20 -5.16 -2.01 -9.69
CA GLY A 20 -3.81 -2.43 -9.40
C GLY A 20 -3.78 -3.79 -8.75
N ILE A 21 -2.64 -4.45 -8.87
CA ILE A 21 -2.35 -5.71 -8.19
C ILE A 21 -1.06 -5.52 -7.43
N ALA A 22 -1.07 -5.86 -6.15
CA ALA A 22 0.09 -5.68 -5.29
C ALA A 22 0.63 -7.01 -4.80
N ASN A 23 1.95 -7.09 -4.72
CA ASN A 23 2.64 -8.14 -3.97
C ASN A 23 3.37 -7.48 -2.82
N VAL A 24 3.27 -8.06 -1.64
CA VAL A 24 3.85 -7.49 -0.43
C VAL A 24 4.98 -8.38 0.03
N TYR A 25 6.13 -7.78 0.25
CA TYR A 25 7.35 -8.47 0.69
C TYR A 25 7.81 -7.93 2.02
N GLN A 26 8.37 -8.82 2.82
CA GLN A 26 9.00 -8.48 4.08
C GLN A 26 10.46 -8.91 4.01
N TYR A 27 11.32 -8.22 4.74
CA TYR A 27 12.73 -8.57 4.83
C TYR A 27 13.01 -9.17 6.19
N GLY A 28 13.72 -10.27 6.19
CA GLY A 28 14.08 -10.92 7.45
C GLY A 28 14.95 -12.12 7.21
N SER A 29 15.24 -12.81 8.29
CA SER A 29 16.00 -14.03 8.24
C SER A 29 15.07 -15.22 8.43
N ALA A 30 15.31 -16.27 7.66
CA ALA A 30 14.57 -17.50 7.74
C ALA A 30 15.55 -18.66 7.60
N VAL A 31 15.22 -19.79 8.21
CA VAL A 31 16.01 -21.01 8.12
C VAL A 31 15.43 -21.83 6.97
N ASP A 32 16.30 -22.21 6.02
CA ASP A 32 15.86 -23.02 4.89
C ASP A 32 15.75 -24.50 5.30
N GLU A 33 15.39 -25.34 4.35
CA GLU A 33 15.19 -26.76 4.59
C GLU A 33 16.47 -27.50 4.99
N HIS A 34 17.62 -26.88 4.76
CA HIS A 34 18.93 -27.44 5.13
C HIS A 34 19.42 -26.89 6.47
N GLY A 35 18.61 -26.10 7.18
CA GLY A 35 19.00 -25.52 8.43
C GLY A 35 19.90 -24.30 8.31
N ILE A 36 20.05 -23.74 7.12
CA ILE A 36 20.89 -22.58 6.86
C ILE A 36 20.06 -21.32 7.00
N GLN A 37 20.52 -20.39 7.82
CA GLN A 37 19.87 -19.12 8.00
C GLN A 37 20.17 -18.21 6.81
N ARG A 38 19.12 -17.67 6.20
CA ARG A 38 19.25 -16.78 5.05
C ARG A 38 18.49 -15.50 5.33
N GLU A 39 19.07 -14.40 4.89
CA GLU A 39 18.41 -13.10 4.94
C GLU A 39 17.95 -12.73 3.54
N GLY A 40 16.79 -12.07 3.45
CA GLY A 40 16.29 -11.63 2.17
C GLY A 40 14.82 -11.30 2.21
N GLU A 41 14.28 -11.05 1.03
CA GLU A 41 12.86 -10.78 0.85
C GLU A 41 12.06 -12.06 0.95
N THR A 42 10.94 -11.97 1.62
CA THR A 42 9.96 -13.06 1.70
C THR A 42 8.62 -12.51 1.25
N LEU A 43 7.98 -13.21 0.32
CA LEU A 43 6.65 -12.82 -0.16
C LEU A 43 5.64 -13.08 0.96
N ALA A 44 5.02 -11.99 1.43
CA ALA A 44 4.02 -12.06 2.50
C ALA A 44 2.60 -12.14 1.96
N MET A 45 2.32 -11.42 0.87
CA MET A 45 1.01 -11.43 0.22
C MET A 45 1.20 -11.36 -1.28
N GLN A 46 0.32 -12.03 -2.01
CA GLN A 46 0.41 -12.11 -3.46
C GLN A 46 -0.93 -11.75 -4.09
N ASP A 47 -0.87 -11.04 -5.22
CA ASP A 47 -2.04 -10.76 -6.06
C ASP A 47 -3.15 -10.03 -5.29
N VAL A 48 -2.78 -9.04 -4.51
CA VAL A 48 -3.73 -8.26 -3.72
C VAL A 48 -4.36 -7.19 -4.60
N PRO A 49 -5.69 -7.23 -4.81
CA PRO A 49 -6.34 -6.14 -5.54
C PRO A 49 -6.19 -4.83 -4.78
N CYS A 50 -5.85 -3.78 -5.48
CA CYS A 50 -5.58 -2.51 -4.84
C CYS A 50 -5.72 -1.34 -5.81
N LYS A 51 -5.62 -0.15 -5.25
CA LYS A 51 -5.55 1.09 -6.02
C LYS A 51 -4.53 2.00 -5.38
N VAL A 52 -3.61 2.53 -6.17
CA VAL A 52 -2.69 3.56 -5.72
C VAL A 52 -3.22 4.89 -6.19
N SER A 53 -3.31 5.83 -5.27
CA SER A 53 -3.78 7.18 -5.54
C SER A 53 -2.72 8.18 -5.12
N PHE A 54 -2.55 9.20 -5.95
CA PHE A 54 -1.59 10.26 -5.71
C PHE A 54 -2.33 11.55 -5.41
N GLU A 55 -2.03 12.17 -4.27
CA GLU A 55 -2.55 13.47 -3.91
C GLU A 55 -1.42 14.47 -3.92
N SER A 56 -1.55 15.51 -4.73
CA SER A 56 -0.59 16.59 -4.75
C SER A 56 -1.11 17.71 -3.85
N HIS A 57 -0.32 18.08 -2.87
CA HIS A 57 -0.62 19.22 -2.05
C HIS A 57 0.34 20.33 -2.40
N ASP A 58 -0.21 21.45 -2.86
CA ASP A 58 0.58 22.65 -3.01
C ASP A 58 0.85 23.16 -1.60
N THR A 59 2.09 23.11 -1.19
CA THR A 59 2.45 23.73 0.08
C THR A 59 2.38 25.23 -0.14
N THR A 60 1.26 25.78 0.13
CA THR A 60 1.04 27.20 0.03
C THR A 60 1.74 27.97 1.12
N SER A 61 2.64 27.36 1.84
CA SER A 61 3.50 28.14 2.69
C SER A 61 4.21 29.12 1.78
N GLN A 62 3.99 30.31 2.02
CA GLN A 62 4.40 31.40 1.18
C GLN A 62 5.89 31.65 1.23
N THR A 63 6.65 30.64 1.40
CA THR A 63 8.09 30.78 1.35
C THR A 63 8.54 30.70 -0.08
N GLU A 64 9.66 31.24 -0.37
CA GLU A 64 10.20 31.31 -1.72
C GLU A 64 10.59 29.94 -2.23
N THR A 65 10.72 29.01 -1.36
CA THR A 65 10.97 27.62 -1.73
C THR A 65 9.68 26.92 -2.06
N ALA A 66 8.66 27.66 -2.31
CA ALA A 66 7.30 27.19 -2.36
C ALA A 66 6.97 26.36 -3.58
N ASN A 67 7.89 26.05 -4.41
CA ASN A 67 7.59 25.20 -5.55
C ASN A 67 7.63 23.71 -5.19
N SER A 68 7.80 23.41 -3.94
CA SER A 68 7.78 22.01 -3.51
C SER A 68 6.34 21.53 -3.44
N LEU A 69 5.99 20.70 -4.39
CA LEU A 69 4.75 19.92 -4.31
C LEU A 69 5.00 18.74 -3.40
N THR A 70 4.20 18.61 -2.36
CA THR A 70 4.22 17.42 -1.53
C THR A 70 3.20 16.44 -2.10
N GLN A 71 3.68 15.33 -2.58
CA GLN A 71 2.82 14.29 -3.10
C GLN A 71 2.62 13.22 -2.04
N LYS A 72 1.36 12.96 -1.72
CA LYS A 72 1.00 11.85 -0.84
C LYS A 72 0.56 10.69 -1.69
N ILE A 73 1.09 9.53 -1.37
CA ILE A 73 0.78 8.29 -2.07
C ILE A 73 -0.01 7.42 -1.11
N ARG A 74 -1.18 6.98 -1.55
CA ARG A 74 -2.05 6.14 -0.74
C ARG A 74 -2.41 4.87 -1.47
N LEU A 75 -2.42 3.78 -0.72
CA LEU A 75 -2.82 2.47 -1.21
C LEU A 75 -4.17 2.11 -0.61
N PHE A 76 -5.14 1.83 -1.47
CA PHE A 76 -6.46 1.34 -1.06
C PHE A 76 -6.50 -0.16 -1.24
N VAL A 77 -6.88 -0.87 -0.19
CA VAL A 77 -7.01 -2.33 -0.18
C VAL A 77 -8.26 -2.72 0.60
N ALA A 78 -8.60 -4.00 0.56
CA ALA A 78 -9.72 -4.53 1.34
C ALA A 78 -9.52 -4.28 2.84
N PRO A 79 -10.61 -4.18 3.61
CA PRO A 79 -10.50 -3.85 5.03
C PRO A 79 -9.73 -4.87 5.85
N ASP A 80 -9.67 -6.12 5.39
CA ASP A 80 -8.97 -7.20 6.08
C ASP A 80 -7.53 -7.37 5.62
N CYS A 81 -7.05 -6.51 4.73
CA CYS A 81 -5.67 -6.58 4.26
C CYS A 81 -4.75 -5.80 5.19
N VAL A 82 -3.95 -6.50 5.97
CA VAL A 82 -3.04 -5.89 6.94
C VAL A 82 -1.62 -5.93 6.40
N ILE A 83 -1.03 -4.76 6.22
CA ILE A 83 0.35 -4.61 5.72
C ILE A 83 1.20 -4.00 6.82
N ASP A 84 2.25 -4.68 7.20
CA ASP A 84 3.13 -4.22 8.28
C ASP A 84 3.99 -3.04 7.83
N ALA A 85 4.34 -2.21 8.79
CA ALA A 85 5.25 -1.08 8.56
C ALA A 85 6.58 -1.58 8.00
N GLY A 86 7.11 -0.86 7.04
CA GLY A 86 8.38 -1.19 6.42
C GLY A 86 8.31 -2.24 5.34
N SER A 87 7.14 -2.82 5.09
CA SER A 87 6.97 -3.80 4.01
C SER A 87 7.16 -3.14 2.64
N LYS A 88 7.74 -3.90 1.73
CA LYS A 88 7.83 -3.48 0.33
C LYS A 88 6.55 -3.87 -0.37
N VAL A 89 5.96 -2.93 -1.06
CA VAL A 89 4.71 -3.15 -1.80
C VAL A 89 4.99 -2.92 -3.27
N GLU A 90 5.00 -3.99 -4.03
CA GLU A 90 5.19 -3.92 -5.48
C GLU A 90 3.82 -3.85 -6.12
N VAL A 91 3.55 -2.76 -6.81
CA VAL A 91 2.23 -2.53 -7.42
C VAL A 91 2.36 -2.47 -8.93
N VAL A 92 1.53 -3.24 -9.60
CA VAL A 92 1.34 -3.14 -11.04
C VAL A 92 0.00 -2.46 -11.27
N GLN A 93 0.04 -1.26 -11.79
CA GLN A 93 -1.17 -0.48 -12.06
C GLN A 93 -0.97 0.28 -13.36
N ASP A 94 -1.98 0.22 -14.23
CA ASP A 94 -1.94 0.92 -15.52
C ASP A 94 -0.67 0.57 -16.31
N SER A 95 -0.31 -0.70 -16.33
CA SER A 95 0.86 -1.25 -17.03
C SER A 95 2.20 -0.75 -16.50
N THR A 96 2.22 -0.18 -15.31
CA THR A 96 3.43 0.32 -14.67
C THR A 96 3.66 -0.42 -13.37
N THR A 97 4.87 -0.91 -13.17
CA THR A 97 5.28 -1.56 -11.93
C THR A 97 6.11 -0.59 -11.10
N THR A 98 5.71 -0.36 -9.88
CA THR A 98 6.41 0.53 -8.96
C THR A 98 6.54 -0.13 -7.60
N ASN A 99 7.69 0.04 -6.97
CA ASN A 99 7.95 -0.47 -5.65
C ASN A 99 7.80 0.64 -4.63
N TYR A 100 6.97 0.39 -3.65
CA TYR A 100 6.70 1.32 -2.55
C TYR A 100 7.08 0.69 -1.22
N LYS A 101 7.16 1.52 -0.21
CA LYS A 101 7.36 1.09 1.16
C LYS A 101 6.18 1.56 2.00
N SER A 102 5.63 0.67 2.80
CA SER A 102 4.55 1.01 3.70
C SER A 102 5.10 1.73 4.92
N THR A 103 4.55 2.90 5.23
CA THR A 103 4.94 3.62 6.43
C THR A 103 4.32 3.02 7.69
N GLY A 104 3.34 2.15 7.52
CA GLY A 104 2.64 1.52 8.63
C GLY A 104 1.44 2.29 9.14
N GLN A 105 1.26 3.52 8.67
CA GLN A 105 0.07 4.27 9.05
C GLN A 105 -1.08 3.84 8.17
N ALA A 106 -2.16 3.42 8.81
CA ALA A 106 -3.34 2.97 8.10
C ALA A 106 -4.57 3.67 8.65
N ALA A 107 -5.46 4.04 7.75
CA ALA A 107 -6.81 4.45 8.11
C ALA A 107 -7.74 3.29 7.76
N THR A 108 -8.50 2.84 8.74
CA THR A 108 -9.38 1.68 8.56
C THR A 108 -10.81 2.12 8.51
N TYR A 109 -11.49 1.74 7.43
CA TYR A 109 -12.91 2.03 7.21
C TYR A 109 -13.66 0.72 7.01
N PRO A 110 -14.98 0.71 7.20
CA PRO A 110 -15.75 -0.52 6.95
C PRO A 110 -15.63 -1.04 5.51
N THR A 111 -15.34 -0.16 4.57
CA THR A 111 -15.32 -0.50 3.14
C THR A 111 -13.93 -0.76 2.60
N HIS A 112 -12.91 -0.25 3.26
CA HIS A 112 -11.53 -0.36 2.77
C HIS A 112 -10.54 0.04 3.85
N ARG A 113 -9.28 -0.18 3.55
CA ARG A 113 -8.17 0.30 4.37
C ARG A 113 -7.25 1.12 3.48
N GLU A 114 -6.75 2.22 4.01
CA GLU A 114 -5.82 3.10 3.28
C GLU A 114 -4.48 3.09 3.99
N TYR A 115 -3.43 2.84 3.22
CA TYR A 115 -2.06 2.93 3.73
C TYR A 115 -1.34 4.08 3.06
N GLU A 116 -0.55 4.80 3.83
CA GLU A 116 0.35 5.79 3.29
C GLU A 116 1.62 5.10 2.81
N LEU A 117 2.04 5.43 1.60
CA LEU A 117 3.21 4.83 0.98
C LEU A 117 4.26 5.88 0.69
N GLU A 118 5.50 5.43 0.60
CA GLU A 118 6.60 6.21 0.05
C GLU A 118 7.35 5.35 -0.95
N LEU A 119 8.21 5.93 -1.77
CA LEU A 119 8.98 5.16 -2.72
C LEU A 119 9.97 4.27 -1.99
N PHE A 120 10.14 3.06 -2.50
CA PHE A 120 11.05 2.09 -1.90
C PHE A 120 12.48 2.41 -2.30
N ASN A 121 13.36 2.57 -1.31
CA ASN A 121 14.77 2.89 -1.50
C ASN A 121 15.71 1.79 -0.98
N GLY A 122 15.20 0.59 -0.84
CA GLY A 122 15.98 -0.50 -0.31
C GLY A 122 15.63 -0.82 1.13
N TRP A 123 16.24 -1.88 1.64
CA TRP A 123 15.90 -2.42 2.95
C TRP A 123 16.74 -1.84 4.09
N ALA A 124 17.63 -0.97 3.79
CA ALA A 124 18.60 -0.47 4.78
C ALA A 124 17.96 0.23 5.97
#